data_96ddd2a354a6b531d3be3e3dfa6fbc18
#
_entry.id   96ddd2a354a6b531d3be3e3dfa6fbc18
#
_cell.length_a   1.000
_cell.length_b   1.000
_cell.length_c   1.000
_cell.angle_alpha   90.00
_cell.angle_beta   90.00
_cell.angle_gamma   90.00
#
_symmetry.space_group_name_H-M   'P 1'
#
loop_
_entity.id
_entity.type
_entity.pdbx_description
1 polymer ?
#
loop_
_entity_poly.entity_id
_entity_poly.type
_entity_poly.pdbx_seq_one_letter_code
_entity_poly.pdbx_strand_id
1 'polypeptide(L)'
;LFLEVFLIHLCSVSNKNLGQQAAAYFHHQFIVNAAPSWKEGTISDLGTVIGGSTPSKSKPEYYTDNGIAWITPKDLSVDKSKFISHGADDITELGLRNSSASIMPAGTVLFSSRAPIGYIAIADGEVTTNQGFKSVVPNGNVGTAFVYYFLKNALPTIENMASGSTFKEISGSAMRTVPAVIPD
;
A
#
# COMPACT_ATOMS: atom_id res chain seq x y z
N LEU A 1 -15.49 2.99 31.56
CA LEU A 1 -15.89 2.03 30.53
C LEU A 1 -16.84 2.65 29.49
N PHE A 2 -18.00 3.22 29.90
CA PHE A 2 -18.95 3.82 28.94
C PHE A 2 -18.39 5.05 28.24
N LEU A 3 -17.73 5.94 28.96
CA LEU A 3 -17.09 7.14 28.42
C LEU A 3 -15.92 6.78 27.46
N GLU A 4 -15.13 5.78 27.79
CA GLU A 4 -14.03 5.30 26.94
C GLU A 4 -14.57 4.72 25.63
N VAL A 5 -15.59 3.86 25.69
CA VAL A 5 -16.24 3.30 24.49
C VAL A 5 -16.85 4.40 23.62
N PHE A 6 -17.48 5.41 24.25
CA PHE A 6 -18.03 6.56 23.53
C PHE A 6 -16.95 7.41 22.87
N LEU A 7 -15.82 7.69 23.53
CA LEU A 7 -14.70 8.43 22.97
C LEU A 7 -14.05 7.67 21.82
N ILE A 8 -13.85 6.37 21.96
CA ILE A 8 -13.30 5.51 20.87
C ILE A 8 -14.24 5.55 19.67
N HIS A 9 -15.54 5.44 19.89
CA HIS A 9 -16.53 5.51 18.79
C HIS A 9 -16.50 6.89 18.12
N LEU A 10 -16.49 7.97 18.88
CA LEU A 10 -16.43 9.33 18.35
C LEU A 10 -15.16 9.59 17.54
N CYS A 11 -14.00 9.14 18.05
CA CYS A 11 -12.73 9.21 17.31
C CYS A 11 -12.76 8.41 16.01
N SER A 12 -13.34 7.21 16.04
CA SER A 12 -13.46 6.34 14.85
C SER A 12 -14.35 6.99 13.78
N VAL A 13 -15.50 7.55 14.15
CA VAL A 13 -16.40 8.27 13.23
C VAL A 13 -15.72 9.51 12.66
N SER A 14 -15.02 10.28 13.50
CA SER A 14 -14.27 11.46 13.07
C SER A 14 -13.17 11.12 12.09
N ASN A 15 -12.37 10.07 12.37
CA ASN A 15 -11.31 9.60 11.47
C ASN A 15 -11.84 9.11 10.13
N LYS A 16 -12.98 8.40 10.13
CA LYS A 16 -13.63 7.96 8.89
C LYS A 16 -14.09 9.15 8.06
N ASN A 17 -14.68 10.16 8.70
CA ASN A 17 -15.14 11.37 8.04
C ASN A 17 -13.98 12.18 7.45
N LEU A 18 -12.88 12.37 8.19
CA LEU A 18 -11.66 13.02 7.71
C LEU A 18 -11.06 12.27 6.51
N GLY A 19 -11.05 10.94 6.56
CA GLY A 19 -10.59 10.12 5.44
C GLY A 19 -11.43 10.28 4.17
N GLN A 20 -12.75 10.41 4.31
CA GLN A 20 -13.67 10.67 3.20
C GLN A 20 -13.49 12.08 2.63
N GLN A 21 -13.34 13.09 3.49
CA GLN A 21 -13.08 14.48 3.08
C GLN A 21 -11.76 14.59 2.33
N ALA A 22 -10.69 13.95 2.81
CA ALA A 22 -9.41 13.94 2.13
C ALA A 22 -9.47 13.25 0.76
N ALA A 23 -10.22 12.14 0.63
CA ALA A 23 -10.43 11.48 -0.65
C ALA A 23 -11.24 12.35 -1.62
N ALA A 24 -12.29 13.02 -1.16
CA ALA A 24 -13.09 13.95 -1.95
C ALA A 24 -12.27 15.16 -2.39
N TYR A 25 -11.46 15.73 -1.49
CA TYR A 25 -10.54 16.82 -1.80
C TYR A 25 -9.51 16.41 -2.86
N PHE A 26 -8.88 15.23 -2.69
CA PHE A 26 -7.96 14.69 -3.68
C PHE A 26 -8.62 14.57 -5.04
N HIS A 27 -9.79 13.92 -5.10
CA HIS A 27 -10.52 13.73 -6.35
C HIS A 27 -10.84 15.08 -7.02
N HIS A 28 -11.36 16.05 -6.26
CA HIS A 28 -11.69 17.37 -6.78
C HIS A 28 -10.46 18.10 -7.31
N GLN A 29 -9.36 18.15 -6.55
CA GLN A 29 -8.18 18.94 -6.91
C GLN A 29 -7.32 18.26 -7.99
N PHE A 30 -7.14 16.95 -7.92
CA PHE A 30 -6.14 16.25 -8.73
C PHE A 30 -6.74 15.42 -9.88
N ILE A 31 -8.07 15.23 -9.91
CA ILE A 31 -8.74 14.49 -10.98
C ILE A 31 -9.67 15.43 -11.77
N VAL A 32 -10.60 16.12 -11.08
CA VAL A 32 -11.59 17.00 -11.75
C VAL A 32 -10.96 18.30 -12.23
N ASN A 33 -10.13 18.94 -11.38
CA ASN A 33 -9.49 20.23 -11.64
C ASN A 33 -7.97 20.08 -11.87
N ALA A 34 -7.51 18.92 -12.39
CA ALA A 34 -6.13 18.75 -12.77
C ALA A 34 -5.69 19.89 -13.72
N ALA A 35 -4.60 20.58 -13.39
CA ALA A 35 -4.13 21.68 -14.21
C ALA A 35 -3.69 21.17 -15.59
N PRO A 36 -4.03 21.88 -16.69
CA PRO A 36 -3.61 21.46 -18.03
C PRO A 36 -2.09 21.43 -18.24
N SER A 37 -1.34 22.08 -17.34
CA SER A 37 0.14 22.08 -17.34
C SER A 37 0.75 20.82 -16.76
N TRP A 38 -0.02 20.02 -16.01
CA TRP A 38 0.50 18.81 -15.40
C TRP A 38 0.85 17.76 -16.45
N LYS A 39 1.94 17.04 -16.20
CA LYS A 39 2.46 16.07 -17.15
C LYS A 39 1.71 14.75 -17.04
N GLU A 40 1.40 14.16 -18.20
CA GLU A 40 1.02 12.77 -18.26
C GLU A 40 2.23 11.89 -18.00
N GLY A 41 2.04 10.85 -17.21
CA GLY A 41 3.07 9.89 -16.83
C GLY A 41 2.47 8.58 -16.34
N THR A 42 3.19 7.91 -15.46
CA THR A 42 2.81 6.61 -14.92
C THR A 42 3.12 6.53 -13.44
N ILE A 43 2.72 5.45 -12.77
CA ILE A 43 3.12 5.19 -11.36
C ILE A 43 4.63 5.25 -11.19
N SER A 44 5.43 4.86 -12.18
CA SER A 44 6.91 4.95 -12.10
C SER A 44 7.42 6.37 -11.93
N ASP A 45 6.66 7.37 -12.35
CA ASP A 45 7.02 8.77 -12.18
C ASP A 45 6.61 9.30 -10.80
N LEU A 46 5.65 8.64 -10.13
CA LEU A 46 5.22 8.97 -8.78
C LEU A 46 6.08 8.32 -7.70
N GLY A 47 6.71 7.18 -8.01
CA GLY A 47 7.53 6.44 -7.05
C GLY A 47 8.07 5.12 -7.58
N THR A 48 8.83 4.44 -6.75
CA THR A 48 9.41 3.14 -7.07
C THR A 48 8.45 2.01 -6.70
N VAL A 49 8.07 1.19 -7.69
CA VAL A 49 7.23 0.01 -7.47
C VAL A 49 8.09 -1.17 -7.00
N ILE A 50 7.83 -1.65 -5.80
CA ILE A 50 8.52 -2.75 -5.15
C ILE A 50 7.55 -3.92 -4.94
N GLY A 51 7.96 -5.11 -5.39
CA GLY A 51 7.28 -6.37 -5.07
C GLY A 51 7.82 -6.96 -3.77
N GLY A 52 7.00 -7.77 -3.12
CA GLY A 52 7.43 -8.52 -1.96
C GLY A 52 7.80 -9.97 -2.26
N SER A 53 8.23 -10.68 -1.23
CA SER A 53 8.60 -12.10 -1.29
C SER A 53 8.24 -12.83 -0.01
N THR A 54 8.06 -14.13 -0.10
CA THR A 54 7.83 -15.01 1.05
C THR A 54 9.08 -15.85 1.27
N PRO A 55 9.80 -15.70 2.40
CA PRO A 55 10.84 -16.64 2.80
C PRO A 55 10.27 -18.06 2.89
N SER A 56 11.09 -19.08 2.68
CA SER A 56 10.62 -20.46 2.68
C SER A 56 9.96 -20.84 4.02
N LYS A 57 8.68 -21.16 3.99
CA LYS A 57 7.92 -21.58 5.20
C LYS A 57 8.35 -22.94 5.75
N SER A 58 9.14 -23.72 4.99
CA SER A 58 9.76 -24.96 5.50
C SER A 58 10.97 -24.70 6.41
N LYS A 59 11.34 -23.44 6.60
CA LYS A 59 12.46 -22.96 7.40
C LYS A 59 11.94 -22.10 8.55
N PRO A 60 11.55 -22.67 9.71
CA PRO A 60 11.05 -21.90 10.85
C PRO A 60 12.00 -20.82 11.32
N GLU A 61 13.32 -21.02 11.16
CA GLU A 61 14.37 -20.07 11.50
C GLU A 61 14.34 -18.77 10.69
N TYR A 62 13.53 -18.69 9.64
CA TYR A 62 13.32 -17.46 8.84
C TYR A 62 12.25 -16.55 9.44
N TYR A 63 11.52 -17.01 10.45
CA TYR A 63 10.41 -16.29 11.07
C TYR A 63 10.64 -16.09 12.57
N THR A 64 10.05 -15.03 13.12
CA THR A 64 10.16 -14.67 14.54
C THR A 64 8.98 -13.77 14.94
N ASP A 65 8.71 -13.66 16.25
CA ASP A 65 7.72 -12.74 16.80
C ASP A 65 8.25 -11.30 16.99
N ASN A 66 9.57 -11.11 16.86
CA ASN A 66 10.20 -9.79 17.02
C ASN A 66 11.42 -9.68 16.11
N GLY A 67 11.21 -9.15 14.92
CA GLY A 67 12.23 -9.03 13.88
C GLY A 67 11.92 -7.93 12.88
N ILE A 68 12.09 -8.25 11.61
CA ILE A 68 11.77 -7.34 10.50
C ILE A 68 10.30 -7.53 10.14
N ALA A 69 9.51 -6.46 10.24
CA ALA A 69 8.09 -6.49 9.94
C ALA A 69 7.81 -7.05 8.54
N TRP A 70 6.99 -8.09 8.46
CA TRP A 70 6.63 -8.77 7.21
C TRP A 70 5.10 -8.82 7.05
N ILE A 71 4.59 -8.00 6.15
CA ILE A 71 3.17 -7.75 5.99
C ILE A 71 2.60 -8.55 4.82
N THR A 72 1.41 -9.10 5.02
CA THR A 72 0.65 -9.85 4.02
C THR A 72 -0.70 -9.19 3.73
N PRO A 73 -1.37 -9.49 2.59
CA PRO A 73 -2.72 -8.98 2.35
C PRO A 73 -3.74 -9.42 3.42
N LYS A 74 -3.49 -10.54 4.10
CA LYS A 74 -4.32 -10.99 5.22
C LYS A 74 -4.28 -9.98 6.37
N ASP A 75 -3.12 -9.43 6.69
CA ASP A 75 -2.98 -8.45 7.76
C ASP A 75 -3.80 -7.21 7.46
N LEU A 76 -3.74 -6.69 6.21
CA LEU A 76 -4.58 -5.58 5.77
C LEU A 76 -6.09 -5.93 5.67
N SER A 77 -6.44 -7.21 5.63
CA SER A 77 -7.84 -7.64 5.68
C SER A 77 -8.42 -7.57 7.08
N VAL A 78 -7.58 -7.75 8.09
CA VAL A 78 -7.93 -7.71 9.52
C VAL A 78 -7.81 -6.28 10.05
N ASP A 79 -6.64 -5.67 9.90
CA ASP A 79 -6.42 -4.27 10.27
C ASP A 79 -6.75 -3.35 9.09
N LYS A 80 -7.82 -2.56 9.26
CA LYS A 80 -8.28 -1.56 8.27
C LYS A 80 -7.70 -0.18 8.50
N SER A 81 -6.71 -0.05 9.37
CA SER A 81 -6.03 1.20 9.66
C SER A 81 -5.32 1.75 8.43
N LYS A 82 -5.24 3.07 8.33
CA LYS A 82 -4.49 3.74 7.26
C LYS A 82 -2.99 3.48 7.38
N PHE A 83 -2.48 3.36 8.59
CA PHE A 83 -1.07 3.11 8.89
C PHE A 83 -0.90 1.72 9.49
N ILE A 84 0.18 1.04 9.12
CA ILE A 84 0.53 -0.29 9.62
C ILE A 84 2.03 -0.37 9.88
N SER A 85 2.43 -0.91 11.02
CA SER A 85 3.83 -1.11 11.41
C SER A 85 4.26 -2.58 11.41
N HIS A 86 3.32 -3.50 11.67
CA HIS A 86 3.58 -4.95 11.77
C HIS A 86 2.44 -5.76 11.17
N GLY A 87 2.76 -6.98 10.70
CA GLY A 87 1.80 -8.04 10.37
C GLY A 87 1.67 -9.05 11.53
N ALA A 88 1.14 -10.23 11.21
CA ALA A 88 1.04 -11.33 12.16
C ALA A 88 2.38 -12.03 12.42
N ASP A 89 3.29 -12.00 11.46
CA ASP A 89 4.60 -12.63 11.52
C ASP A 89 5.68 -11.58 11.17
N ASP A 90 6.85 -11.69 11.79
CA ASP A 90 8.07 -10.99 11.37
C ASP A 90 9.03 -11.99 10.73
N ILE A 91 9.99 -11.49 9.94
CA ILE A 91 11.08 -12.30 9.40
C ILE A 91 12.41 -11.97 10.07
N THR A 92 13.27 -12.98 10.16
CA THR A 92 14.64 -12.79 10.64
C THR A 92 15.53 -12.21 9.54
N GLU A 93 16.70 -11.67 9.91
CA GLU A 93 17.77 -11.29 8.97
C GLU A 93 18.13 -12.45 8.02
N LEU A 94 18.10 -13.68 8.54
CA LEU A 94 18.36 -14.87 7.75
C LEU A 94 17.26 -15.10 6.71
N GLY A 95 15.99 -14.92 7.09
CA GLY A 95 14.84 -14.99 6.20
C GLY A 95 14.89 -13.91 5.11
N LEU A 96 15.28 -12.70 5.49
CA LEU A 96 15.47 -11.59 4.53
C LEU A 96 16.53 -11.95 3.49
N ARG A 97 17.73 -12.36 3.94
CA ARG A 97 18.87 -12.69 3.05
C ARG A 97 18.62 -13.88 2.14
N ASN A 98 17.76 -14.82 2.54
CA ASN A 98 17.41 -16.01 1.77
C ASN A 98 16.09 -15.87 1.01
N SER A 99 15.63 -14.65 0.80
CA SER A 99 14.44 -14.34 0.00
C SER A 99 14.70 -13.12 -0.90
N SER A 100 13.74 -12.80 -1.76
CA SER A 100 13.75 -11.56 -2.55
C SER A 100 12.94 -10.46 -1.88
N ALA A 101 12.67 -10.56 -0.58
CA ALA A 101 12.02 -9.50 0.16
C ALA A 101 12.97 -8.29 0.29
N SER A 102 12.40 -7.11 0.17
CA SER A 102 13.15 -5.85 0.28
C SER A 102 12.56 -5.01 1.41
N ILE A 103 13.41 -4.45 2.26
CA ILE A 103 13.00 -3.48 3.26
C ILE A 103 12.59 -2.20 2.54
N MET A 104 11.41 -1.70 2.88
CA MET A 104 10.86 -0.44 2.37
C MET A 104 10.75 0.55 3.53
N PRO A 105 11.04 1.84 3.31
CA PRO A 105 11.02 2.85 4.36
C PRO A 105 9.59 3.20 4.82
N ALA A 106 9.50 3.85 5.98
CA ALA A 106 8.28 4.51 6.42
C ALA A 106 7.74 5.45 5.32
N GLY A 107 6.42 5.56 5.23
CA GLY A 107 5.74 6.33 4.19
C GLY A 107 5.53 5.56 2.88
N THR A 108 6.06 4.33 2.75
CA THR A 108 5.73 3.47 1.61
C THR A 108 4.25 3.17 1.56
N VAL A 109 3.64 3.27 0.39
CA VAL A 109 2.24 2.89 0.19
C VAL A 109 2.17 1.42 -0.20
N LEU A 110 1.72 0.58 0.73
CA LEU A 110 1.50 -0.84 0.53
C LEU A 110 0.21 -1.04 -0.28
N PHE A 111 0.28 -1.82 -1.36
CA PHE A 111 -0.86 -2.07 -2.22
C PHE A 111 -0.93 -3.54 -2.61
N SER A 112 -2.02 -4.24 -2.24
CA SER A 112 -2.19 -5.65 -2.60
C SER A 112 -2.46 -5.79 -4.08
N SER A 113 -1.68 -6.65 -4.74
CA SER A 113 -1.75 -6.92 -6.18
C SER A 113 -2.70 -8.06 -6.54
N ARG A 114 -3.20 -8.80 -5.54
CA ARG A 114 -4.09 -9.96 -5.71
C ARG A 114 -4.81 -10.33 -4.42
N ALA A 115 -5.88 -11.09 -4.54
CA ALA A 115 -6.63 -11.83 -3.52
C ALA A 115 -7.08 -11.05 -2.25
N PRO A 116 -7.76 -9.93 -2.36
CA PRO A 116 -8.13 -9.14 -3.52
C PRO A 116 -7.09 -8.09 -3.90
N ILE A 117 -7.22 -7.50 -5.09
CA ILE A 117 -6.49 -6.28 -5.46
C ILE A 117 -7.07 -5.11 -4.66
N GLY A 118 -6.20 -4.18 -4.19
CA GLY A 118 -6.62 -2.90 -3.66
C GLY A 118 -6.71 -2.77 -2.15
N TYR A 119 -6.28 -3.76 -1.36
CA TYR A 119 -5.96 -3.48 0.03
C TYR A 119 -4.78 -2.51 0.08
N ILE A 120 -4.93 -1.44 0.86
CA ILE A 120 -3.98 -0.33 0.88
C ILE A 120 -3.74 0.16 2.30
N ALA A 121 -2.47 0.38 2.64
CA ALA A 121 -2.05 1.01 3.88
C ALA A 121 -0.74 1.81 3.65
N ILE A 122 -0.37 2.62 4.61
CA ILE A 122 0.90 3.34 4.65
C ILE A 122 1.79 2.68 5.70
N ALA A 123 3.01 2.35 5.35
CA ALA A 123 3.99 1.84 6.30
C ALA A 123 4.36 2.91 7.33
N ASP A 124 4.18 2.62 8.63
CA ASP A 124 4.50 3.52 9.75
C ASP A 124 5.95 3.36 10.23
N GLY A 125 6.69 2.44 9.65
CA GLY A 125 8.10 2.16 9.89
C GLY A 125 8.71 1.43 8.70
N GLU A 126 9.91 0.88 8.90
CA GLU A 126 10.50 -0.02 7.91
C GLU A 126 9.73 -1.36 7.89
N VAL A 127 9.35 -1.79 6.70
CA VAL A 127 8.58 -3.03 6.52
C VAL A 127 9.05 -3.81 5.30
N THR A 128 8.78 -5.11 5.31
CA THR A 128 8.81 -5.98 4.14
C THR A 128 7.41 -6.51 3.83
N THR A 129 7.19 -7.09 2.67
CA THR A 129 5.90 -7.68 2.29
C THR A 129 6.07 -9.04 1.60
N ASN A 130 4.98 -9.80 1.55
CA ASN A 130 4.96 -10.99 0.70
C ASN A 130 4.74 -10.63 -0.78
N GLN A 131 4.80 -11.63 -1.67
CA GLN A 131 4.64 -11.47 -3.13
C GLN A 131 3.24 -10.97 -3.55
N GLY A 132 2.27 -10.92 -2.64
CA GLY A 132 0.93 -10.40 -2.90
C GLY A 132 0.84 -8.87 -2.97
N PHE A 133 1.97 -8.17 -2.86
CA PHE A 133 2.04 -6.72 -2.94
C PHE A 133 2.81 -6.22 -4.17
N LYS A 134 2.40 -5.04 -4.63
CA LYS A 134 3.15 -4.13 -5.50
C LYS A 134 3.08 -2.76 -4.86
N SER A 135 3.93 -2.57 -3.86
CA SER A 135 3.99 -1.34 -3.05
C SER A 135 4.70 -0.22 -3.81
N VAL A 136 4.39 1.02 -3.45
CA VAL A 136 5.03 2.19 -4.05
C VAL A 136 5.77 2.98 -2.99
N VAL A 137 7.08 3.13 -3.14
CA VAL A 137 7.89 4.08 -2.38
C VAL A 137 7.79 5.42 -3.08
N PRO A 138 7.12 6.43 -2.50
CA PRO A 138 6.88 7.70 -3.17
C PRO A 138 8.16 8.47 -3.43
N ASN A 139 8.24 9.17 -4.56
CA ASN A 139 9.28 10.17 -4.79
C ASN A 139 9.10 11.36 -3.84
N GLY A 140 10.21 11.97 -3.40
CA GLY A 140 10.19 13.01 -2.38
C GLY A 140 9.38 14.27 -2.74
N ASN A 141 9.24 14.57 -4.02
CA ASN A 141 8.46 15.71 -4.53
C ASN A 141 6.94 15.40 -4.63
N VAL A 142 6.54 14.14 -4.68
CA VAL A 142 5.13 13.72 -4.79
C VAL A 142 4.51 13.47 -3.41
N GLY A 143 5.21 12.75 -2.56
CA GLY A 143 4.81 12.45 -1.20
C GLY A 143 3.78 11.31 -1.04
N THR A 144 3.78 10.74 0.16
CA THR A 144 2.97 9.55 0.52
C THR A 144 1.46 9.78 0.38
N ALA A 145 0.97 10.93 0.82
CA ALA A 145 -0.47 11.21 0.80
C ALA A 145 -1.03 11.24 -0.63
N PHE A 146 -0.28 11.83 -1.56
CA PHE A 146 -0.68 11.86 -2.97
C PHE A 146 -0.75 10.44 -3.54
N VAL A 147 0.32 9.64 -3.39
CA VAL A 147 0.37 8.26 -3.89
C VAL A 147 -0.73 7.39 -3.28
N TYR A 148 -1.01 7.54 -1.99
CA TYR A 148 -2.07 6.79 -1.31
C TYR A 148 -3.45 7.06 -1.93
N TYR A 149 -3.84 8.33 -2.08
CA TYR A 149 -5.14 8.67 -2.66
C TYR A 149 -5.19 8.43 -4.17
N PHE A 150 -4.06 8.60 -4.86
CA PHE A 150 -3.96 8.24 -6.27
C PHE A 150 -4.25 6.76 -6.49
N LEU A 151 -3.60 5.85 -5.76
CA LEU A 151 -3.84 4.41 -5.89
C LEU A 151 -5.27 4.01 -5.54
N LYS A 152 -5.89 4.65 -4.56
CA LYS A 152 -7.31 4.45 -4.25
C LYS A 152 -8.22 4.87 -5.41
N ASN A 153 -7.93 6.01 -6.04
CA ASN A 153 -8.72 6.51 -7.17
C ASN A 153 -8.47 5.69 -8.45
N ALA A 154 -7.24 5.20 -8.65
CA ALA A 154 -6.83 4.43 -9.82
C ALA A 154 -7.24 2.93 -9.73
N LEU A 155 -7.84 2.47 -8.62
CA LEU A 155 -8.19 1.07 -8.41
C LEU A 155 -8.96 0.45 -9.61
N PRO A 156 -10.01 1.07 -10.18
CA PRO A 156 -10.70 0.50 -11.34
C PRO A 156 -9.77 0.32 -12.56
N THR A 157 -8.88 1.25 -12.81
CA THR A 157 -7.88 1.14 -13.88
C THR A 157 -6.90 0.00 -13.61
N ILE A 158 -6.41 -0.13 -12.37
CA ILE A 158 -5.50 -1.20 -11.95
C ILE A 158 -6.17 -2.57 -12.10
N GLU A 159 -7.43 -2.72 -11.69
CA GLU A 159 -8.19 -3.97 -11.85
C GLU A 159 -8.44 -4.34 -13.31
N ASN A 160 -8.64 -3.35 -14.18
CA ASN A 160 -8.78 -3.56 -15.62
C ASN A 160 -7.45 -3.98 -16.28
N MET A 161 -6.31 -3.52 -15.78
CA MET A 161 -4.98 -3.90 -16.25
C MET A 161 -4.48 -5.23 -15.66
N ALA A 162 -5.16 -5.75 -14.65
CA ALA A 162 -4.83 -7.04 -14.03
C ALA A 162 -5.21 -8.21 -14.94
N SER A 163 -4.40 -9.25 -14.93
CA SER A 163 -4.57 -10.47 -15.73
C SER A 163 -4.82 -11.70 -14.84
N GLY A 164 -5.32 -12.76 -15.42
CA GLY A 164 -5.64 -14.01 -14.75
C GLY A 164 -7.11 -14.39 -14.88
N SER A 165 -7.40 -15.63 -15.27
CA SER A 165 -8.77 -16.12 -15.51
C SER A 165 -9.52 -16.45 -14.21
N THR A 166 -8.84 -17.04 -13.23
CA THR A 166 -9.43 -17.47 -11.96
C THR A 166 -9.13 -16.48 -10.82
N PHE A 167 -7.91 -16.01 -10.76
CA PHE A 167 -7.46 -15.00 -9.78
C PHE A 167 -6.74 -13.89 -10.52
N LYS A 168 -7.35 -12.70 -10.51
CA LYS A 168 -6.71 -11.51 -11.10
C LYS A 168 -5.51 -11.08 -10.27
N GLU A 169 -4.42 -10.77 -10.93
CA GLU A 169 -3.24 -10.13 -10.33
C GLU A 169 -2.70 -9.06 -11.28
N ILE A 170 -2.36 -7.91 -10.73
CA ILE A 170 -1.56 -6.92 -11.46
C ILE A 170 -0.08 -7.25 -11.29
N SER A 171 0.62 -7.44 -12.43
CA SER A 171 2.08 -7.66 -12.42
C SER A 171 2.84 -6.40 -12.05
N GLY A 172 4.10 -6.54 -11.61
CA GLY A 172 4.95 -5.37 -11.32
C GLY A 172 5.20 -4.50 -12.56
N SER A 173 5.31 -5.11 -13.75
CA SER A 173 5.44 -4.36 -15.01
C SER A 173 4.18 -3.57 -15.33
N ALA A 174 3.00 -4.19 -15.24
CA ALA A 174 1.73 -3.51 -15.47
C ALA A 174 1.49 -2.40 -14.43
N MET A 175 1.79 -2.66 -13.15
CA MET A 175 1.66 -1.64 -12.09
C MET A 175 2.48 -0.38 -12.39
N ARG A 176 3.70 -0.53 -12.92
CA ARG A 176 4.56 0.60 -13.30
C ARG A 176 3.98 1.46 -14.41
N THR A 177 3.21 0.88 -15.32
CA THR A 177 2.63 1.56 -16.49
C THR A 177 1.22 2.08 -16.27
N VAL A 178 0.66 1.97 -15.08
CA VAL A 178 -0.66 2.56 -14.77
C VAL A 178 -0.58 4.07 -15.01
N PRO A 179 -1.46 4.63 -15.86
CA PRO A 179 -1.43 6.05 -16.19
C PRO A 179 -1.62 6.93 -14.96
N ALA A 180 -0.85 8.00 -14.89
CA ALA A 180 -0.90 8.98 -13.81
C ALA A 180 -0.74 10.39 -14.36
N VAL A 181 -1.30 11.36 -13.65
CA VAL A 181 -1.03 12.79 -13.87
C VAL A 181 -0.11 13.25 -12.74
N ILE A 182 0.97 13.92 -13.11
CA ILE A 182 2.03 14.32 -12.20
C ILE A 182 1.89 15.81 -11.92
N PRO A 183 1.54 16.19 -10.67
CA PRO A 183 1.46 17.59 -10.30
C PRO A 183 2.85 18.25 -10.33
N ASP A 184 2.89 19.53 -10.64
CA ASP A 184 4.10 20.37 -10.64
C ASP A 184 4.68 20.56 -9.22
#